data_eae8b9c308d23ae85226277d3a1189a7
#
_entry.id   eae8b9c308d23ae85226277d3a1189a7
#
_cell.length_a   1.000
_cell.length_b   1.000
_cell.length_c   1.000
_cell.angle_alpha   90.00
_cell.angle_beta   90.00
_cell.angle_gamma   90.00
#
_symmetry.space_group_name_H-M   'P 1'
#
loop_
_entity.id
_entity.type
_entity.pdbx_description
1 polymer ?
#
loop_
_entity_poly.entity_id
_entity_poly.type
_entity_poly.pdbx_seq_one_letter_code
_entity_poly.pdbx_strand_id
1 'polypeptide(L)'
;DQRQQLLQRSALGRRLIEASQRSPLEFVEQEFEHDAVRAGLLFFNGLREVDLRMHGFGHSIPALLAGSNMAQMCRGGAVALAEALTADIREHGGEIRTSAEPQSILMQNGRAVGIELTDGERLTSEGFIASGLNPQQTFLKLLSADAVPQTVREQAAGFRYNLLAPLFGLNVALDEPPQYSAAEKHPELNDAFMVILGLERLDQFHEIVTAHEHGRIPPTVMWGACPTVFDPSQAPAGKHTGFMWEKLPYAVNGDPKNWDALREEHGRSMLRLWADYAPNLNEVVLDSFTRSALDTERSLPNMQFGDLL
;
A
#
# COMPACT_ATOMS: atom_id res chain seq x y z
N ASP A 1 22.97 -15.44 18.98
CA ASP A 1 22.42 -14.10 19.03
C ASP A 1 21.87 -13.81 20.43
N GLN A 2 22.38 -12.76 21.09
CA GLN A 2 21.98 -12.38 22.46
C GLN A 2 20.48 -12.15 22.59
N ARG A 3 19.84 -11.61 21.56
CA ARG A 3 18.39 -11.36 21.49
C ARG A 3 17.60 -12.67 21.56
N GLN A 4 18.01 -13.66 20.82
CA GLN A 4 17.37 -14.98 20.81
C GLN A 4 17.54 -15.70 22.16
N GLN A 5 18.71 -15.58 22.80
CA GLN A 5 18.95 -16.11 24.13
C GLN A 5 18.08 -15.45 25.21
N LEU A 6 17.84 -14.13 25.10
CA LEU A 6 16.94 -13.40 26.00
C LEU A 6 15.49 -13.89 25.85
N LEU A 7 15.01 -14.03 24.62
CA LEU A 7 13.65 -14.52 24.35
C LEU A 7 13.45 -15.96 24.89
N GLN A 8 14.45 -16.83 24.74
CA GLN A 8 14.38 -18.21 25.24
C GLN A 8 14.18 -18.33 26.76
N ARG A 9 14.50 -17.30 27.55
CA ARG A 9 14.39 -17.30 29.01
C ARG A 9 12.94 -17.23 29.53
N SER A 10 12.00 -16.78 28.72
CA SER A 10 10.59 -16.67 29.09
C SER A 10 9.71 -17.62 28.28
N ALA A 11 8.58 -18.05 28.85
CA ALA A 11 7.61 -18.86 28.13
C ALA A 11 7.05 -18.11 26.91
N LEU A 12 6.73 -16.81 27.07
CA LEU A 12 6.25 -15.95 25.97
C LEU A 12 7.30 -15.80 24.87
N GLY A 13 8.58 -15.60 25.23
CA GLY A 13 9.64 -15.47 24.25
C GLY A 13 9.87 -16.76 23.46
N ARG A 14 9.75 -17.91 24.07
CA ARG A 14 9.80 -19.20 23.34
C ARG A 14 8.65 -19.36 22.35
N ARG A 15 7.42 -19.02 22.77
CA ARG A 15 6.25 -19.03 21.86
C ARG A 15 6.41 -18.04 20.70
N LEU A 16 7.00 -16.88 20.95
CA LEU A 16 7.29 -15.89 19.88
C LEU A 16 8.32 -16.44 18.88
N ILE A 17 9.38 -17.08 19.37
CA ILE A 17 10.39 -17.73 18.50
C ILE A 17 9.72 -18.83 17.66
N GLU A 18 8.91 -19.67 18.26
CA GLU A 18 8.18 -20.72 17.57
C GLU A 18 7.25 -20.15 16.49
N ALA A 19 6.45 -19.14 16.82
CA ALA A 19 5.60 -18.44 15.86
C ALA A 19 6.42 -17.80 14.73
N SER A 20 7.60 -17.24 15.04
CA SER A 20 8.49 -16.64 14.04
C SER A 20 9.10 -17.64 13.06
N GLN A 21 9.10 -18.93 13.37
CA GLN A 21 9.59 -19.96 12.43
C GLN A 21 8.57 -20.35 11.37
N ARG A 22 7.29 -20.08 11.62
CA ARG A 22 6.17 -20.37 10.73
C ARG A 22 5.98 -19.29 9.69
N SER A 23 5.21 -19.59 8.64
CA SER A 23 4.60 -18.56 7.79
C SER A 23 3.34 -18.00 8.48
N PRO A 24 2.85 -16.83 8.08
CA PRO A 24 1.55 -16.32 8.53
C PRO A 24 0.40 -17.29 8.27
N LEU A 25 0.41 -17.95 7.11
CA LEU A 25 -0.60 -18.94 6.72
C LEU A 25 -0.59 -20.14 7.70
N GLU A 26 0.57 -20.78 7.92
CA GLU A 26 0.70 -21.89 8.87
C GLU A 26 0.28 -21.48 10.29
N PHE A 27 0.58 -20.24 10.70
CA PHE A 27 0.18 -19.74 12.00
C PHE A 27 -1.35 -19.71 12.15
N VAL A 28 -2.07 -19.11 11.21
CA VAL A 28 -3.54 -19.00 11.31
C VAL A 28 -4.24 -20.34 11.15
N GLU A 29 -3.70 -21.25 10.33
CA GLU A 29 -4.25 -22.61 10.18
C GLU A 29 -4.15 -23.44 11.46
N GLN A 30 -3.09 -23.23 12.25
CA GLN A 30 -2.87 -23.98 13.49
C GLN A 30 -3.57 -23.37 14.70
N GLU A 31 -3.71 -22.05 14.75
CA GLU A 31 -4.21 -21.33 15.93
C GLU A 31 -5.71 -21.00 15.88
N PHE A 32 -6.32 -21.02 14.69
CA PHE A 32 -7.74 -20.67 14.50
C PHE A 32 -8.47 -21.75 13.72
N GLU A 33 -9.75 -21.97 14.04
CA GLU A 33 -10.58 -22.99 13.42
C GLU A 33 -11.47 -22.44 12.31
N HIS A 34 -11.96 -21.18 12.48
CA HIS A 34 -12.95 -20.59 11.58
C HIS A 34 -12.28 -19.94 10.38
N ASP A 35 -12.70 -20.33 9.17
CA ASP A 35 -12.07 -19.93 7.92
C ASP A 35 -12.11 -18.42 7.65
N ALA A 36 -13.25 -17.78 7.94
CA ALA A 36 -13.35 -16.32 7.79
C ALA A 36 -12.45 -15.54 8.78
N VAL A 37 -12.19 -16.08 9.98
CA VAL A 37 -11.25 -15.48 10.94
C VAL A 37 -9.82 -15.62 10.42
N ARG A 38 -9.44 -16.79 9.92
CA ARG A 38 -8.15 -17.02 9.26
C ARG A 38 -7.94 -16.07 8.11
N ALA A 39 -8.93 -15.98 7.22
CA ALA A 39 -8.91 -15.12 6.06
C ALA A 39 -8.78 -13.64 6.44
N GLY A 40 -9.58 -13.14 7.39
CA GLY A 40 -9.52 -11.76 7.87
C GLY A 40 -8.18 -11.38 8.47
N LEU A 41 -7.59 -12.26 9.30
CA LEU A 41 -6.27 -12.03 9.90
C LEU A 41 -5.15 -12.01 8.85
N LEU A 42 -5.21 -12.92 7.87
CA LEU A 42 -4.25 -12.93 6.76
C LEU A 42 -4.41 -11.71 5.86
N PHE A 43 -5.62 -11.23 5.65
CA PHE A 43 -5.86 -10.04 4.85
C PHE A 43 -5.14 -8.82 5.42
N PHE A 44 -5.27 -8.56 6.72
CA PHE A 44 -4.54 -7.49 7.40
C PHE A 44 -3.03 -7.65 7.31
N ASN A 45 -2.53 -8.88 7.36
CA ASN A 45 -1.12 -9.16 7.18
C ASN A 45 -0.66 -8.97 5.73
N GLY A 46 -1.47 -9.38 4.76
CA GLY A 46 -1.24 -9.17 3.34
C GLY A 46 -1.26 -7.69 2.91
N LEU A 47 -1.93 -6.82 3.65
CA LEU A 47 -1.83 -5.37 3.46
C LEU A 47 -0.40 -4.84 3.68
N ARG A 48 0.43 -5.57 4.43
CA ARG A 48 1.83 -5.25 4.68
C ARG A 48 2.78 -5.86 3.65
N GLU A 49 2.24 -6.34 2.54
CA GLU A 49 3.02 -6.83 1.39
C GLU A 49 3.95 -8.03 1.71
N VAL A 50 3.63 -8.79 2.75
CA VAL A 50 4.37 -10.01 3.11
C VAL A 50 3.77 -11.20 2.36
N ASP A 51 4.60 -12.01 1.70
CA ASP A 51 4.14 -13.30 1.17
C ASP A 51 3.70 -14.18 2.35
N LEU A 52 2.42 -14.49 2.38
CA LEU A 52 1.77 -15.21 3.47
C LEU A 52 2.32 -16.63 3.67
N ARG A 53 3.02 -17.17 2.67
CA ARG A 53 3.69 -18.46 2.68
C ARG A 53 5.13 -18.38 3.20
N MET A 54 5.67 -17.17 3.38
CA MET A 54 7.08 -16.97 3.75
C MET A 54 7.30 -17.31 5.22
N HIS A 55 8.16 -18.30 5.49
CA HIS A 55 8.61 -18.63 6.83
C HIS A 55 9.35 -17.45 7.49
N GLY A 56 9.27 -17.35 8.79
CA GLY A 56 9.88 -16.25 9.54
C GLY A 56 8.92 -15.11 9.92
N PHE A 57 7.71 -15.09 9.37
CA PHE A 57 6.74 -14.01 9.55
C PHE A 57 5.48 -14.40 10.32
N GLY A 58 5.35 -15.63 10.81
CA GLY A 58 4.17 -16.08 11.56
C GLY A 58 3.87 -15.25 12.82
N HIS A 59 4.91 -14.63 13.41
CA HIS A 59 4.74 -13.72 14.55
C HIS A 59 4.01 -12.42 14.21
N SER A 60 3.86 -12.08 12.94
CA SER A 60 3.15 -10.85 12.50
C SER A 60 1.66 -10.90 12.87
N ILE A 61 1.04 -12.08 12.89
CA ILE A 61 -0.36 -12.23 13.28
C ILE A 61 -0.58 -11.91 14.78
N PRO A 62 0.11 -12.57 15.74
CA PRO A 62 -0.05 -12.18 17.13
C PRO A 62 0.42 -10.75 17.42
N ALA A 63 1.41 -10.22 16.71
CA ALA A 63 1.81 -8.81 16.84
C ALA A 63 0.70 -7.85 16.41
N LEU A 64 -0.04 -8.18 15.34
CA LEU A 64 -1.20 -7.41 14.90
C LEU A 64 -2.30 -7.42 15.98
N LEU A 65 -2.62 -8.58 16.55
CA LEU A 65 -3.65 -8.73 17.57
C LEU A 65 -3.26 -8.08 18.91
N ALA A 66 -1.97 -8.06 19.25
CA ALA A 66 -1.45 -7.44 20.47
C ALA A 66 -1.26 -5.91 20.33
N GLY A 67 -1.40 -5.37 19.12
CA GLY A 67 -1.27 -3.95 18.88
C GLY A 67 -2.33 -3.15 19.64
N SER A 68 -1.89 -2.31 20.59
CA SER A 68 -2.76 -1.40 21.34
C SER A 68 -2.99 -0.06 20.62
N ASN A 69 -2.30 0.16 19.51
CA ASN A 69 -2.39 1.39 18.76
C ASN A 69 -3.68 1.40 17.93
N MET A 70 -4.51 2.37 18.18
CA MET A 70 -5.69 2.61 17.35
C MET A 70 -5.25 3.20 16.01
N ALA A 71 -5.93 2.82 14.93
CA ALA A 71 -5.77 3.48 13.64
C ALA A 71 -6.08 4.98 13.78
N GLN A 72 -5.25 5.81 13.16
CA GLN A 72 -5.41 7.26 13.18
C GLN A 72 -5.60 7.76 11.75
N MET A 73 -6.48 8.73 11.59
CA MET A 73 -6.70 9.43 10.34
C MET A 73 -6.34 10.90 10.53
N CYS A 74 -5.60 11.45 9.57
CA CYS A 74 -5.31 12.89 9.58
C CYS A 74 -6.59 13.67 9.28
N ARG A 75 -6.92 14.63 10.15
CA ARG A 75 -8.05 15.53 9.90
C ARG A 75 -7.79 16.35 8.63
N GLY A 76 -8.75 16.40 7.73
CA GLY A 76 -8.59 16.98 6.40
C GLY A 76 -7.98 16.03 5.36
N GLY A 77 -7.74 14.76 5.74
CA GLY A 77 -7.18 13.73 4.85
C GLY A 77 -5.65 13.78 4.73
N ALA A 78 -5.10 12.96 3.83
CA ALA A 78 -3.66 12.82 3.66
C ALA A 78 -2.97 14.12 3.20
N VAL A 79 -3.67 14.99 2.49
CA VAL A 79 -3.14 16.30 2.05
C VAL A 79 -2.76 17.18 3.24
N ALA A 80 -3.54 17.18 4.31
CA ALA A 80 -3.25 17.97 5.50
C ALA A 80 -1.94 17.55 6.19
N LEU A 81 -1.58 16.26 6.13
CA LEU A 81 -0.28 15.79 6.62
C LEU A 81 0.86 16.34 5.75
N ALA A 82 0.71 16.31 4.43
CA ALA A 82 1.72 16.86 3.51
C ALA A 82 1.90 18.39 3.71
N GLU A 83 0.81 19.10 3.92
CA GLU A 83 0.82 20.55 4.22
C GLU A 83 1.51 20.85 5.56
N ALA A 84 1.21 20.07 6.60
CA ALA A 84 1.86 20.22 7.90
C ALA A 84 3.37 19.97 7.82
N LEU A 85 3.82 18.91 7.14
CA LEU A 85 5.24 18.64 6.92
C LEU A 85 5.90 19.74 6.09
N THR A 86 5.20 20.27 5.09
CA THR A 86 5.68 21.39 4.27
C THR A 86 5.85 22.65 5.11
N ALA A 87 4.91 22.95 5.98
CA ALA A 87 4.98 24.09 6.89
C ALA A 87 6.16 23.96 7.86
N ASP A 88 6.35 22.78 8.46
CA ASP A 88 7.45 22.50 9.37
C ASP A 88 8.83 22.68 8.69
N ILE A 89 8.99 22.15 7.47
CA ILE A 89 10.23 22.33 6.70
C ILE A 89 10.52 23.82 6.50
N ARG A 90 9.52 24.61 6.09
CA ARG A 90 9.68 26.06 5.85
C ARG A 90 9.95 26.85 7.11
N GLU A 91 9.31 26.52 8.23
CA GLU A 91 9.53 27.14 9.54
C GLU A 91 10.98 26.96 10.01
N HIS A 92 11.59 25.83 9.65
CA HIS A 92 13.00 25.53 9.95
C HIS A 92 13.98 26.01 8.86
N GLY A 93 13.55 26.88 7.94
CA GLY A 93 14.38 27.47 6.90
C GLY A 93 14.66 26.55 5.71
N GLY A 94 13.95 25.43 5.61
CA GLY A 94 14.06 24.53 4.45
C GLY A 94 13.29 25.05 3.25
N GLU A 95 13.73 24.68 2.05
CA GLU A 95 13.05 24.96 0.78
C GLU A 95 12.48 23.70 0.16
N ILE A 96 11.30 23.84 -0.44
CA ILE A 96 10.67 22.78 -1.21
C ILE A 96 10.53 23.27 -2.65
N ARG A 97 11.11 22.50 -3.56
CA ARG A 97 11.04 22.75 -5.00
C ARG A 97 10.26 21.63 -5.68
N THR A 98 9.16 21.99 -6.30
CA THR A 98 8.37 21.10 -7.15
C THR A 98 8.78 21.26 -8.62
N SER A 99 8.44 20.28 -9.46
CA SER A 99 8.82 20.28 -10.89
C SER A 99 10.35 20.38 -11.09
N ALA A 100 11.12 19.85 -10.15
CA ALA A 100 12.57 19.86 -10.13
C ALA A 100 13.08 18.42 -10.28
N GLU A 101 13.01 17.88 -11.47
CA GLU A 101 13.39 16.49 -11.77
C GLU A 101 14.93 16.35 -11.78
N PRO A 102 15.50 15.47 -10.95
CA PRO A 102 16.95 15.25 -10.95
C PRO A 102 17.38 14.44 -12.17
N GLN A 103 18.37 14.92 -12.88
CA GLN A 103 19.02 14.24 -13.99
C GLN A 103 20.21 13.40 -13.53
N SER A 104 21.01 13.95 -12.61
CA SER A 104 22.18 13.25 -12.07
C SER A 104 22.56 13.71 -10.66
N ILE A 105 23.28 12.84 -9.95
CA ILE A 105 23.95 13.18 -8.68
C ILE A 105 25.40 13.53 -8.99
N LEU A 106 25.81 14.74 -8.62
CA LEU A 106 27.15 15.27 -8.84
C LEU A 106 28.11 14.66 -7.82
N MET A 107 29.19 14.04 -8.34
CA MET A 107 30.22 13.40 -7.51
C MET A 107 31.53 14.16 -7.58
N GLN A 108 32.19 14.33 -6.43
CA GLN A 108 33.57 14.88 -6.34
C GLN A 108 34.37 14.09 -5.29
N ASN A 109 35.51 13.54 -5.68
CA ASN A 109 36.36 12.76 -4.79
C ASN A 109 35.64 11.63 -4.04
N GLY A 110 34.73 10.92 -4.73
CA GLY A 110 33.94 9.82 -4.13
C GLY A 110 32.81 10.26 -3.21
N ARG A 111 32.50 11.55 -3.14
CA ARG A 111 31.40 12.10 -2.34
C ARG A 111 30.35 12.75 -3.21
N ALA A 112 29.08 12.58 -2.87
CA ALA A 112 27.99 13.33 -3.48
C ALA A 112 28.02 14.78 -2.98
N VAL A 113 28.09 15.75 -3.90
CA VAL A 113 28.23 17.17 -3.62
C VAL A 113 27.09 18.01 -4.16
N GLY A 114 26.15 17.42 -4.88
CA GLY A 114 25.01 18.13 -5.45
C GLY A 114 24.18 17.27 -6.37
N ILE A 115 23.22 17.90 -7.00
CA ILE A 115 22.40 17.33 -8.06
C ILE A 115 22.36 18.25 -9.26
N GLU A 116 22.21 17.70 -10.45
CA GLU A 116 21.89 18.42 -11.67
C GLU A 116 20.44 18.10 -12.05
N LEU A 117 19.65 19.11 -12.33
CA LEU A 117 18.27 18.97 -12.78
C LEU A 117 18.19 18.81 -14.29
N THR A 118 17.06 18.36 -14.80
CA THR A 118 16.83 18.16 -16.24
C THR A 118 16.89 19.45 -17.06
N ASP A 119 16.69 20.61 -16.45
CA ASP A 119 16.86 21.94 -17.07
C ASP A 119 18.32 22.44 -17.07
N GLY A 120 19.24 21.66 -16.49
CA GLY A 120 20.67 22.00 -16.39
C GLY A 120 21.05 22.79 -15.15
N GLU A 121 20.11 23.15 -14.27
CA GLU A 121 20.43 23.81 -13.01
C GLU A 121 21.18 22.84 -12.09
N ARG A 122 22.19 23.36 -11.38
CA ARG A 122 23.00 22.60 -10.42
C ARG A 122 22.77 23.13 -9.01
N LEU A 123 22.36 22.24 -8.13
CA LEU A 123 22.20 22.50 -6.71
C LEU A 123 23.31 21.78 -5.95
N THR A 124 24.08 22.51 -5.16
CA THR A 124 25.21 21.98 -4.41
C THR A 124 24.92 21.88 -2.91
N SER A 125 25.57 20.93 -2.23
CA SER A 125 25.47 20.76 -0.78
C SER A 125 26.85 20.51 -0.18
N GLU A 126 27.17 21.22 0.90
CA GLU A 126 28.34 20.97 1.73
C GLU A 126 28.13 19.84 2.75
N GLY A 127 26.84 19.51 3.02
CA GLY A 127 26.40 18.49 3.96
C GLY A 127 26.37 17.10 3.33
N PHE A 128 25.17 16.61 3.05
CA PHE A 128 24.91 15.31 2.43
C PHE A 128 23.78 15.41 1.41
N ILE A 129 23.69 14.41 0.53
CA ILE A 129 22.57 14.22 -0.38
C ILE A 129 21.80 12.98 0.10
N ALA A 130 20.52 13.15 0.38
CA ALA A 130 19.60 12.05 0.70
C ALA A 130 18.71 11.78 -0.52
N SER A 131 18.63 10.52 -0.94
CA SER A 131 17.71 10.09 -2.00
C SER A 131 16.56 9.27 -1.38
N GLY A 132 15.33 9.71 -1.60
CA GLY A 132 14.11 8.97 -1.33
C GLY A 132 13.62 8.18 -2.55
N LEU A 133 14.41 8.11 -3.63
CA LEU A 133 14.07 7.34 -4.81
C LEU A 133 14.43 5.86 -4.63
N ASN A 134 13.81 4.99 -5.41
CA ASN A 134 14.13 3.57 -5.37
C ASN A 134 15.61 3.30 -5.74
N PRO A 135 16.17 2.13 -5.33
CA PRO A 135 17.59 1.84 -5.52
C PRO A 135 18.02 1.85 -6.99
N GLN A 136 17.17 1.40 -7.90
CA GLN A 136 17.49 1.38 -9.34
C GLN A 136 17.61 2.79 -9.91
N GLN A 137 16.71 3.69 -9.55
CA GLN A 137 16.79 5.09 -9.96
C GLN A 137 18.04 5.78 -9.36
N THR A 138 18.26 5.61 -8.07
CA THR A 138 19.39 6.26 -7.39
C THR A 138 20.74 5.74 -7.90
N PHE A 139 20.95 4.42 -7.88
CA PHE A 139 22.28 3.83 -8.11
C PHE A 139 22.56 3.44 -9.55
N LEU A 140 21.54 3.30 -10.40
CA LEU A 140 21.74 2.90 -11.80
C LEU A 140 21.45 4.00 -12.82
N LYS A 141 20.62 5.01 -12.44
CA LYS A 141 20.25 6.10 -13.35
C LYS A 141 20.91 7.42 -12.97
N LEU A 142 20.84 7.84 -11.69
CA LEU A 142 21.32 9.15 -11.26
C LEU A 142 22.82 9.20 -10.94
N LEU A 143 23.43 8.09 -10.61
CA LEU A 143 24.88 7.99 -10.40
C LEU A 143 25.57 7.37 -11.61
N SER A 144 26.73 7.91 -11.97
CA SER A 144 27.58 7.32 -13.00
C SER A 144 28.10 5.94 -12.57
N ALA A 145 28.35 5.07 -13.53
CA ALA A 145 28.73 3.70 -13.26
C ALA A 145 30.03 3.53 -12.47
N ASP A 146 30.97 4.42 -12.70
CA ASP A 146 32.28 4.49 -12.02
C ASP A 146 32.20 5.05 -10.60
N ALA A 147 31.13 5.78 -10.27
CA ALA A 147 30.92 6.34 -8.95
C ALA A 147 30.32 5.35 -7.94
N VAL A 148 29.82 4.21 -8.40
CA VAL A 148 29.11 3.21 -7.56
C VAL A 148 29.87 1.90 -7.55
N PRO A 149 30.22 1.34 -6.37
CA PRO A 149 30.84 0.02 -6.28
C PRO A 149 30.01 -1.05 -7.02
N GLN A 150 30.71 -1.97 -7.70
CA GLN A 150 30.06 -3.00 -8.50
C GLN A 150 29.04 -3.82 -7.68
N THR A 151 29.35 -4.16 -6.44
CA THR A 151 28.46 -4.89 -5.54
C THR A 151 27.16 -4.15 -5.26
N VAL A 152 27.20 -2.82 -5.11
CA VAL A 152 26.00 -1.98 -4.88
C VAL A 152 25.16 -1.91 -6.16
N ARG A 153 25.81 -1.81 -7.33
CA ARG A 153 25.14 -1.85 -8.63
C ARG A 153 24.40 -3.16 -8.85
N GLU A 154 25.06 -4.28 -8.53
CA GLU A 154 24.48 -5.62 -8.62
C GLU A 154 23.29 -5.77 -7.67
N GLN A 155 23.37 -5.28 -6.44
CA GLN A 155 22.26 -5.25 -5.49
C GLN A 155 21.09 -4.40 -6.02
N ALA A 156 21.36 -3.20 -6.52
CA ALA A 156 20.35 -2.33 -7.08
C ALA A 156 19.70 -2.95 -8.34
N ALA A 157 20.48 -3.57 -9.22
CA ALA A 157 19.95 -4.28 -10.40
C ALA A 157 19.13 -5.51 -10.03
N GLY A 158 19.51 -6.18 -8.94
CA GLY A 158 18.80 -7.34 -8.40
C GLY A 158 17.61 -6.98 -7.52
N PHE A 159 17.35 -5.70 -7.25
CA PHE A 159 16.20 -5.26 -6.46
C PHE A 159 14.90 -5.71 -7.12
N ARG A 160 14.04 -6.35 -6.37
CA ARG A 160 12.76 -6.87 -6.86
C ARG A 160 11.62 -6.15 -6.15
N TYR A 161 10.70 -5.69 -6.96
CA TYR A 161 9.44 -5.13 -6.48
C TYR A 161 8.52 -6.23 -5.98
N ASN A 162 7.70 -5.91 -4.99
CA ASN A 162 6.80 -6.90 -4.42
C ASN A 162 5.65 -7.22 -5.37
N LEU A 163 5.46 -8.50 -5.67
CA LEU A 163 4.40 -8.98 -6.56
C LEU A 163 2.99 -8.53 -6.12
N LEU A 164 2.75 -8.44 -4.81
CA LEU A 164 1.44 -8.09 -4.22
C LEU A 164 1.34 -6.61 -3.81
N ALA A 165 2.37 -5.78 -4.09
CA ALA A 165 2.33 -4.36 -3.77
C ALA A 165 1.38 -3.54 -4.65
N PRO A 166 1.20 -3.83 -5.96
CA PRO A 166 0.35 -3.04 -6.81
C PRO A 166 -1.10 -3.01 -6.32
N LEU A 167 -1.68 -1.81 -6.29
CA LEU A 167 -3.06 -1.58 -5.89
C LEU A 167 -3.87 -1.00 -7.03
N PHE A 168 -5.10 -1.46 -7.12
CA PHE A 168 -6.15 -0.84 -7.92
C PHE A 168 -7.10 -0.10 -6.97
N GLY A 169 -7.42 1.15 -7.28
CA GLY A 169 -8.30 1.99 -6.49
C GLY A 169 -9.57 2.35 -7.25
N LEU A 170 -10.71 2.13 -6.62
CA LEU A 170 -11.98 2.76 -6.96
C LEU A 170 -12.25 3.86 -5.95
N ASN A 171 -12.49 5.08 -6.42
CA ASN A 171 -12.85 6.21 -5.59
C ASN A 171 -14.22 6.71 -6.03
N VAL A 172 -15.07 7.08 -5.07
CA VAL A 172 -16.44 7.51 -5.33
C VAL A 172 -16.76 8.82 -4.59
N ALA A 173 -17.52 9.67 -5.25
CA ALA A 173 -18.23 10.79 -4.64
C ALA A 173 -19.66 10.36 -4.37
N LEU A 174 -20.18 10.61 -3.17
CA LEU A 174 -21.45 10.07 -2.70
C LEU A 174 -22.35 11.18 -2.16
N ASP A 175 -23.64 11.00 -2.34
CA ASP A 175 -24.67 11.85 -1.72
C ASP A 175 -24.93 11.46 -0.25
N GLU A 176 -24.89 10.17 0.04
CA GLU A 176 -25.01 9.60 1.38
C GLU A 176 -23.91 8.54 1.60
N PRO A 177 -23.53 8.24 2.85
CA PRO A 177 -22.57 7.17 3.13
C PRO A 177 -23.16 5.79 2.78
N PRO A 178 -22.32 4.78 2.54
CA PRO A 178 -22.78 3.41 2.34
C PRO A 178 -23.61 2.91 3.51
N GLN A 179 -24.78 2.33 3.25
CA GLN A 179 -25.66 1.72 4.25
C GLN A 179 -25.63 0.20 4.07
N TYR A 180 -24.91 -0.47 4.96
CA TYR A 180 -24.71 -1.91 4.86
C TYR A 180 -25.95 -2.67 5.31
N SER A 181 -26.44 -3.62 4.49
CA SER A 181 -27.62 -4.44 4.82
C SER A 181 -27.46 -5.20 6.13
N ALA A 182 -26.24 -5.66 6.44
CA ALA A 182 -25.94 -6.34 7.69
C ALA A 182 -26.09 -5.43 8.94
N ALA A 183 -26.07 -4.11 8.76
CA ALA A 183 -26.25 -3.14 9.84
C ALA A 183 -27.69 -3.12 10.41
N GLU A 184 -28.65 -3.72 9.73
CA GLU A 184 -29.98 -3.97 10.32
C GLU A 184 -29.91 -4.81 11.61
N LYS A 185 -28.94 -5.73 11.67
CA LYS A 185 -28.68 -6.59 12.83
C LYS A 185 -27.48 -6.14 13.67
N HIS A 186 -26.56 -5.44 13.04
CA HIS A 186 -25.28 -4.99 13.59
C HIS A 186 -25.06 -3.52 13.24
N PRO A 187 -25.75 -2.56 13.91
CA PRO A 187 -25.71 -1.13 13.57
C PRO A 187 -24.30 -0.54 13.55
N GLU A 188 -23.41 -1.09 14.38
CA GLU A 188 -22.00 -0.71 14.47
C GLU A 188 -21.22 -0.86 13.14
N LEU A 189 -21.72 -1.61 12.18
CA LEU A 189 -21.08 -1.76 10.86
C LEU A 189 -21.09 -0.46 10.04
N ASN A 190 -22.07 0.41 10.24
CA ASN A 190 -22.10 1.70 9.55
C ASN A 190 -21.04 2.67 10.12
N ASP A 191 -20.54 2.39 11.32
CA ASP A 191 -19.47 3.14 11.98
C ASP A 191 -18.10 2.46 11.84
N ALA A 192 -17.99 1.43 10.97
CA ALA A 192 -16.72 0.76 10.73
C ALA A 192 -15.77 1.67 9.94
N PHE A 193 -14.56 1.88 10.47
CA PHE A 193 -13.54 2.68 9.77
C PHE A 193 -13.12 2.05 8.44
N MET A 194 -13.05 0.73 8.39
CA MET A 194 -12.68 -0.01 7.18
C MET A 194 -13.49 -1.29 7.08
N VAL A 195 -13.88 -1.63 5.87
CA VAL A 195 -14.57 -2.89 5.55
C VAL A 195 -13.76 -3.71 4.57
N ILE A 196 -13.89 -5.03 4.64
CA ILE A 196 -13.32 -5.98 3.67
C ILE A 196 -14.51 -6.70 3.03
N LEU A 197 -14.58 -6.69 1.71
CA LEU A 197 -15.67 -7.27 0.94
C LEU A 197 -15.17 -8.33 -0.03
N GLY A 198 -15.96 -9.36 -0.24
CA GLY A 198 -15.65 -10.46 -1.16
C GLY A 198 -14.72 -11.54 -0.59
N LEU A 199 -14.28 -11.42 0.68
CA LEU A 199 -13.39 -12.38 1.32
C LEU A 199 -14.21 -13.28 2.27
N GLU A 200 -14.36 -14.54 1.90
CA GLU A 200 -15.15 -15.52 2.66
C GLU A 200 -14.34 -16.75 3.05
N ARG A 201 -13.33 -17.11 2.28
CA ARG A 201 -12.58 -18.35 2.42
C ARG A 201 -11.06 -18.13 2.33
N LEU A 202 -10.34 -18.98 3.02
CA LEU A 202 -8.87 -18.96 3.07
C LEU A 202 -8.24 -19.23 1.70
N ASP A 203 -8.82 -20.11 0.89
CA ASP A 203 -8.30 -20.47 -0.44
C ASP A 203 -8.28 -19.31 -1.44
N GLN A 204 -9.11 -18.27 -1.22
CA GLN A 204 -9.09 -17.06 -2.05
C GLN A 204 -7.71 -16.35 -2.06
N PHE A 205 -6.93 -16.47 -0.98
CA PHE A 205 -5.55 -15.96 -0.98
C PHE A 205 -4.66 -16.69 -1.98
N HIS A 206 -4.80 -17.99 -2.09
CA HIS A 206 -4.06 -18.77 -3.09
C HIS A 206 -4.46 -18.38 -4.51
N GLU A 207 -5.76 -18.12 -4.73
CA GLU A 207 -6.27 -17.63 -6.01
C GLU A 207 -5.69 -16.26 -6.36
N ILE A 208 -5.64 -15.33 -5.39
CA ILE A 208 -5.07 -13.98 -5.58
C ILE A 208 -3.58 -14.09 -5.94
N VAL A 209 -2.79 -14.83 -5.17
CA VAL A 209 -1.35 -14.98 -5.42
C VAL A 209 -1.12 -15.63 -6.80
N THR A 210 -1.83 -16.70 -7.10
CA THR A 210 -1.72 -17.39 -8.39
C THR A 210 -2.11 -16.49 -9.57
N ALA A 211 -3.16 -15.68 -9.39
CA ALA A 211 -3.57 -14.72 -10.41
C ALA A 211 -2.50 -13.66 -10.66
N HIS A 212 -1.87 -13.13 -9.62
CA HIS A 212 -0.75 -12.17 -9.76
C HIS A 212 0.46 -12.80 -10.47
N GLU A 213 0.86 -14.01 -10.09
CA GLU A 213 1.96 -14.73 -10.71
C GLU A 213 1.75 -14.92 -12.23
N HIS A 214 0.50 -15.02 -12.67
CA HIS A 214 0.12 -15.24 -14.08
C HIS A 214 -0.42 -13.98 -14.78
N GLY A 215 -0.38 -12.82 -14.14
CA GLY A 215 -0.92 -11.57 -14.70
C GLY A 215 -2.42 -11.64 -15.02
N ARG A 216 -3.20 -12.31 -14.18
CA ARG A 216 -4.66 -12.44 -14.33
C ARG A 216 -5.37 -11.67 -13.22
N ILE A 217 -6.56 -11.16 -13.51
CA ILE A 217 -7.43 -10.53 -12.51
C ILE A 217 -8.08 -11.65 -11.68
N PRO A 218 -7.86 -11.69 -10.34
CA PRO A 218 -8.50 -12.65 -9.45
C PRO A 218 -9.99 -12.31 -9.24
N PRO A 219 -10.78 -13.20 -8.61
CA PRO A 219 -12.05 -12.81 -8.02
C PRO A 219 -11.86 -11.63 -7.05
N THR A 220 -12.76 -10.66 -7.12
CA THR A 220 -12.61 -9.40 -6.38
C THR A 220 -12.65 -9.62 -4.86
N VAL A 221 -11.58 -9.25 -4.21
CA VAL A 221 -11.47 -9.06 -2.76
C VAL A 221 -10.94 -7.65 -2.53
N MET A 222 -11.76 -6.80 -1.97
CA MET A 222 -11.44 -5.39 -1.81
C MET A 222 -11.63 -4.92 -0.38
N TRP A 223 -10.96 -3.83 -0.04
CA TRP A 223 -11.13 -3.16 1.25
C TRP A 223 -11.15 -1.65 1.07
N GLY A 224 -11.88 -0.99 1.93
CA GLY A 224 -11.97 0.44 1.84
C GLY A 224 -12.78 1.07 2.96
N ALA A 225 -13.04 2.35 2.79
CA ALA A 225 -13.69 3.18 3.78
C ALA A 225 -14.55 4.27 3.16
N CYS A 226 -15.43 4.84 3.99
CA CYS A 226 -16.07 6.13 3.76
C CYS A 226 -15.51 7.12 4.81
N PRO A 227 -14.34 7.75 4.57
CA PRO A 227 -13.63 8.53 5.57
C PRO A 227 -14.43 9.73 6.08
N THR A 228 -15.36 10.23 5.30
CA THR A 228 -16.24 11.36 5.67
C THR A 228 -17.26 11.04 6.75
N VAL A 229 -17.47 9.77 7.09
CA VAL A 229 -18.23 9.37 8.29
C VAL A 229 -17.51 9.83 9.57
N PHE A 230 -16.18 9.82 9.54
CA PHE A 230 -15.32 10.21 10.69
C PHE A 230 -14.82 11.66 10.61
N ASP A 231 -14.59 12.14 9.40
CA ASP A 231 -14.11 13.50 9.12
C ASP A 231 -14.87 14.14 7.96
N PRO A 232 -16.01 14.77 8.23
CA PRO A 232 -16.82 15.43 7.21
C PRO A 232 -16.09 16.54 6.43
N SER A 233 -14.93 17.01 6.92
CA SER A 233 -14.16 18.05 6.22
C SER A 233 -13.55 17.59 4.90
N GLN A 234 -13.56 16.29 4.62
CA GLN A 234 -13.01 15.70 3.40
C GLN A 234 -13.99 15.69 2.21
N ALA A 235 -15.18 16.29 2.37
CA ALA A 235 -16.14 16.50 1.30
C ALA A 235 -16.90 17.82 1.50
N PRO A 236 -17.60 18.33 0.47
CA PRO A 236 -18.56 19.41 0.64
C PRO A 236 -19.66 19.05 1.67
N ALA A 237 -20.24 20.06 2.31
CA ALA A 237 -21.27 19.84 3.34
C ALA A 237 -22.42 18.95 2.81
N GLY A 238 -22.72 17.89 3.55
CA GLY A 238 -23.77 16.94 3.21
C GLY A 238 -23.40 15.98 2.08
N LYS A 239 -22.12 15.91 1.70
CA LYS A 239 -21.59 14.95 0.73
C LYS A 239 -20.55 14.05 1.38
N HIS A 240 -20.27 12.94 0.70
CA HIS A 240 -19.35 11.93 1.20
C HIS A 240 -18.35 11.49 0.13
N THR A 241 -17.24 10.94 0.57
CA THR A 241 -16.26 10.27 -0.28
C THR A 241 -16.07 8.84 0.22
N GLY A 242 -15.89 7.92 -0.72
CA GLY A 242 -15.57 6.56 -0.40
C GLY A 242 -14.48 6.03 -1.33
N PHE A 243 -13.80 5.01 -0.88
CA PHE A 243 -12.83 4.30 -1.71
C PHE A 243 -12.84 2.81 -1.41
N MET A 244 -12.50 2.03 -2.42
CA MET A 244 -12.17 0.61 -2.30
C MET A 244 -10.86 0.35 -3.01
N TRP A 245 -10.01 -0.43 -2.37
CA TRP A 245 -8.74 -0.91 -2.92
C TRP A 245 -8.78 -2.40 -3.13
N GLU A 246 -8.12 -2.85 -4.19
CA GLU A 246 -7.94 -4.26 -4.50
C GLU A 246 -6.50 -4.52 -4.91
N LYS A 247 -5.93 -5.66 -4.50
CA LYS A 247 -4.63 -6.10 -4.99
C LYS A 247 -4.79 -6.71 -6.36
N LEU A 248 -4.19 -6.06 -7.36
CA LEU A 248 -4.25 -6.50 -8.75
C LEU A 248 -2.87 -6.49 -9.38
N PRO A 249 -2.60 -7.39 -10.35
CA PRO A 249 -1.30 -7.46 -10.99
C PRO A 249 -0.99 -6.18 -11.74
N TYR A 250 0.27 -5.76 -11.71
CA TYR A 250 0.75 -4.62 -12.50
C TYR A 250 0.48 -4.80 -14.00
N ALA A 251 0.78 -5.99 -14.53
CA ALA A 251 0.57 -6.33 -15.94
C ALA A 251 -0.51 -7.40 -16.08
N VAL A 252 -1.60 -7.07 -16.75
CA VAL A 252 -2.65 -8.04 -17.10
C VAL A 252 -2.30 -8.67 -18.45
N ASN A 253 -2.28 -10.00 -18.52
CA ASN A 253 -1.89 -10.75 -19.71
C ASN A 253 -0.52 -10.30 -20.27
N GLY A 254 0.42 -9.98 -19.40
CA GLY A 254 1.79 -9.62 -19.74
C GLY A 254 2.01 -8.16 -20.19
N ASP A 255 0.97 -7.33 -20.29
CA ASP A 255 1.11 -5.91 -20.66
C ASP A 255 0.36 -5.01 -19.66
N PRO A 256 1.07 -4.09 -18.96
CA PRO A 256 0.41 -3.15 -18.04
C PRO A 256 -0.54 -2.18 -18.76
N LYS A 257 -0.35 -1.91 -20.05
CA LYS A 257 -1.24 -1.02 -20.83
C LYS A 257 -2.64 -1.60 -21.03
N ASN A 258 -2.83 -2.90 -20.80
CA ASN A 258 -4.17 -3.48 -20.83
C ASN A 258 -5.09 -2.86 -19.79
N TRP A 259 -4.56 -2.25 -18.72
CA TRP A 259 -5.34 -1.48 -17.76
C TRP A 259 -6.02 -0.26 -18.37
N ASP A 260 -5.47 0.35 -19.40
CA ASP A 260 -6.10 1.51 -20.06
C ASP A 260 -7.49 1.17 -20.63
N ALA A 261 -7.69 -0.09 -21.05
CA ALA A 261 -8.98 -0.59 -21.55
C ALA A 261 -9.84 -1.24 -20.47
N LEU A 262 -9.23 -1.86 -19.46
CA LEU A 262 -9.94 -2.72 -18.50
C LEU A 262 -10.39 -1.97 -17.24
N ARG A 263 -9.70 -0.90 -16.83
CA ARG A 263 -9.87 -0.27 -15.52
C ARG A 263 -11.29 0.20 -15.24
N GLU A 264 -11.98 0.78 -16.21
CA GLU A 264 -13.31 1.33 -16.02
C GLU A 264 -14.36 0.24 -15.80
N GLU A 265 -14.26 -0.87 -16.57
CA GLU A 265 -15.18 -2.00 -16.37
C GLU A 265 -14.89 -2.73 -15.05
N HIS A 266 -13.61 -2.84 -14.69
CA HIS A 266 -13.24 -3.43 -13.40
C HIS A 266 -13.76 -2.58 -12.23
N GLY A 267 -13.61 -1.25 -12.30
CA GLY A 267 -14.17 -0.33 -11.30
C GLY A 267 -15.68 -0.44 -11.16
N ARG A 268 -16.40 -0.57 -12.29
CA ARG A 268 -17.85 -0.86 -12.25
C ARG A 268 -18.17 -2.19 -11.59
N SER A 269 -17.32 -3.21 -11.78
CA SER A 269 -17.50 -4.51 -11.12
C SER A 269 -17.29 -4.42 -9.61
N MET A 270 -16.28 -3.66 -9.17
CA MET A 270 -16.06 -3.38 -7.75
C MET A 270 -17.26 -2.63 -7.15
N LEU A 271 -17.78 -1.63 -7.84
CA LEU A 271 -18.93 -0.87 -7.37
C LEU A 271 -20.20 -1.73 -7.26
N ARG A 272 -20.44 -2.62 -8.22
CA ARG A 272 -21.55 -3.59 -8.15
C ARG A 272 -21.41 -4.50 -6.93
N LEU A 273 -20.22 -5.06 -6.71
CA LEU A 273 -19.98 -5.88 -5.52
C LEU A 273 -20.17 -5.08 -4.22
N TRP A 274 -19.76 -3.81 -4.19
CA TRP A 274 -20.01 -2.97 -3.01
C TRP A 274 -21.49 -2.72 -2.79
N ALA A 275 -22.25 -2.49 -3.87
CA ALA A 275 -23.70 -2.30 -3.81
C ALA A 275 -24.47 -3.58 -3.38
N ASP A 276 -23.92 -4.78 -3.59
CA ASP A 276 -24.50 -6.02 -3.06
C ASP A 276 -24.50 -6.02 -1.51
N TYR A 277 -23.53 -5.38 -0.87
CA TYR A 277 -23.45 -5.22 0.58
C TYR A 277 -24.10 -3.94 1.09
N ALA A 278 -24.10 -2.86 0.30
CA ALA A 278 -24.68 -1.56 0.63
C ALA A 278 -25.56 -1.07 -0.52
N PRO A 279 -26.83 -1.53 -0.61
CA PRO A 279 -27.71 -1.34 -1.78
C PRO A 279 -27.99 0.11 -2.14
N ASN A 280 -27.94 1.04 -1.18
CA ASN A 280 -28.15 2.46 -1.44
C ASN A 280 -27.11 3.06 -2.42
N LEU A 281 -25.94 2.43 -2.58
CA LEU A 281 -24.92 2.86 -3.54
C LEU A 281 -25.43 2.90 -4.98
N ASN A 282 -26.45 2.12 -5.33
CA ASN A 282 -27.08 2.18 -6.65
C ASN A 282 -27.73 3.55 -6.95
N GLU A 283 -28.03 4.35 -5.91
CA GLU A 283 -28.74 5.63 -6.04
C GLU A 283 -27.89 6.82 -5.64
N VAL A 284 -26.96 6.64 -4.70
CA VAL A 284 -26.25 7.76 -4.06
C VAL A 284 -24.87 8.05 -4.64
N VAL A 285 -24.37 7.25 -5.59
CA VAL A 285 -23.08 7.51 -6.27
C VAL A 285 -23.26 8.67 -7.25
N LEU A 286 -22.54 9.76 -7.00
CA LEU A 286 -22.54 10.96 -7.83
C LEU A 286 -21.53 10.88 -8.97
N ASP A 287 -20.34 10.35 -8.66
CA ASP A 287 -19.23 10.18 -9.61
C ASP A 287 -18.25 9.13 -9.09
N SER A 288 -17.44 8.60 -10.00
CA SER A 288 -16.40 7.63 -9.63
C SER A 288 -15.20 7.74 -10.58
N PHE A 289 -14.02 7.42 -10.06
CA PHE A 289 -12.85 7.22 -10.88
C PHE A 289 -12.02 6.05 -10.41
N THR A 290 -11.24 5.50 -11.31
CA THR A 290 -10.37 4.36 -11.05
C THR A 290 -8.90 4.75 -11.20
N ARG A 291 -8.04 4.05 -10.46
CA ARG A 291 -6.58 4.19 -10.55
C ARG A 291 -5.95 2.80 -10.55
N SER A 292 -5.36 2.44 -11.66
CA SER A 292 -4.60 1.19 -11.78
C SER A 292 -3.17 1.34 -11.26
N ALA A 293 -2.46 0.21 -11.10
CA ALA A 293 -1.05 0.20 -10.76
C ALA A 293 -0.19 0.95 -11.82
N LEU A 294 -0.57 0.87 -13.10
CA LEU A 294 0.06 1.64 -14.17
C LEU A 294 -0.14 3.16 -14.01
N ASP A 295 -1.33 3.59 -13.59
CA ASP A 295 -1.58 5.03 -13.31
C ASP A 295 -0.76 5.50 -12.12
N THR A 296 -0.52 4.64 -11.13
CA THR A 296 0.38 4.94 -10.00
C THR A 296 1.80 5.18 -10.49
N GLU A 297 2.37 4.29 -11.29
CA GLU A 297 3.71 4.47 -11.87
C GLU A 297 3.81 5.72 -12.75
N ARG A 298 2.81 5.98 -13.61
CA ARG A 298 2.76 7.17 -14.47
C ARG A 298 2.74 8.48 -13.68
N SER A 299 2.06 8.50 -12.52
CA SER A 299 1.95 9.68 -11.67
C SER A 299 3.12 9.83 -10.70
N LEU A 300 3.70 8.72 -10.28
CA LEU A 300 4.76 8.63 -9.29
C LEU A 300 5.87 7.72 -9.82
N PRO A 301 6.78 8.24 -10.66
CA PRO A 301 7.81 7.44 -11.34
C PRO A 301 8.74 6.65 -10.40
N ASN A 302 8.80 7.04 -9.11
CA ASN A 302 9.52 6.28 -8.09
C ASN A 302 8.82 4.94 -7.75
N MET A 303 7.51 4.86 -7.95
CA MET A 303 6.71 3.67 -7.69
C MET A 303 6.64 2.79 -8.93
N GLN A 304 7.80 2.27 -9.33
CA GLN A 304 7.90 1.38 -10.49
C GLN A 304 7.09 0.11 -10.28
N PHE A 305 6.50 -0.42 -11.33
CA PHE A 305 5.57 -1.56 -11.29
C PHE A 305 4.34 -1.33 -10.39
N GLY A 306 4.04 -0.07 -10.06
CA GLY A 306 2.96 0.27 -9.15
C GLY A 306 3.20 -0.13 -7.69
N ASP A 307 4.44 -0.46 -7.33
CA ASP A 307 4.84 -0.81 -5.97
C ASP A 307 4.78 0.44 -5.09
N LEU A 308 3.98 0.38 -4.03
CA LEU A 308 3.73 1.47 -3.09
C LEU A 308 4.69 1.47 -1.88
N LEU A 309 5.66 0.53 -1.81
CA LEU A 309 6.57 0.37 -0.69
C LEU A 309 8.00 0.83 -0.98
#